data_fc97218e18471b44474c6698880ebab1
#
_entry.id   fc97218e18471b44474c6698880ebab1
#
_cell.length_a   1.000
_cell.length_b   1.000
_cell.length_c   1.000
_cell.angle_alpha   90.00
_cell.angle_beta   90.00
_cell.angle_gamma   90.00
#
_symmetry.space_group_name_H-M   'P 1'
#
loop_
_entity.id
_entity.type
_entity.pdbx_description
1 polymer ?
#
loop_
_entity_poly.entity_id
_entity_poly.type
_entity_poly.pdbx_seq_one_letter_code
_entity_poly.pdbx_strand_id
1 'polypeptide(L)'
;MCSLVRPNQSAFIRTRVIHENYKAVHLTANLLHRSKVPSSLLKIDIAKAFDTVNWVFLLGLLQHLGFSRRWVNWISILLSSASTRIILNGTPGRRICHARGLRQGDPLSPLLFVLVMEVLNALLHLADEQELLGKLHPRIGERIFLYADDVAIFSSTEKQDLTLIRIILGIFGCASGLRMNPNKCHISPIQCDL
;
A
#
# COMPACT_ATOMS: atom_id res chain seq x y z
N MET A 1 7.50 11.79 -9.86
CA MET A 1 6.57 10.72 -9.44
C MET A 1 6.79 9.42 -10.21
N CYS A 2 6.75 9.38 -11.55
CA CYS A 2 6.91 8.13 -12.31
C CYS A 2 8.21 7.37 -12.03
N SER A 3 9.30 8.06 -11.69
CA SER A 3 10.59 7.45 -11.32
C SER A 3 10.68 6.97 -9.87
N LEU A 4 9.75 7.39 -9.01
CA LEU A 4 9.70 7.06 -7.58
C LEU A 4 8.69 5.95 -7.25
N VAL A 5 7.87 5.57 -8.22
CA VAL A 5 6.75 4.62 -8.02
C VAL A 5 6.85 3.52 -9.06
N ARG A 6 6.94 2.28 -8.61
CA ARG A 6 7.03 1.09 -9.47
C ARG A 6 5.82 0.95 -10.40
N PRO A 7 5.94 0.25 -11.54
CA PRO A 7 4.86 0.10 -12.52
C PRO A 7 3.60 -0.60 -11.99
N ASN A 8 3.74 -1.47 -10.99
CA ASN A 8 2.66 -2.24 -10.38
C ASN A 8 1.73 -1.43 -9.43
N GLN A 9 2.05 -0.15 -9.15
CA GLN A 9 1.13 0.81 -8.53
C GLN A 9 0.51 1.68 -9.61
N SER A 10 -0.81 1.66 -9.78
CA SER A 10 -1.48 2.40 -10.85
C SER A 10 -2.42 3.51 -10.38
N ALA A 11 -2.60 3.70 -9.08
CA ALA A 11 -3.43 4.77 -8.55
C ALA A 11 -2.74 6.14 -8.59
N PHE A 12 -3.50 7.18 -8.92
CA PHE A 12 -3.09 8.58 -8.87
C PHE A 12 -1.88 8.96 -9.73
N ILE A 13 -1.44 8.10 -10.63
CA ILE A 13 -0.37 8.35 -11.59
C ILE A 13 -0.99 8.65 -12.96
N ARG A 14 -0.71 9.84 -13.51
CA ARG A 14 -1.37 10.40 -14.69
C ARG A 14 -1.44 9.49 -15.92
N THR A 15 -0.47 8.62 -16.10
CA THR A 15 -0.36 7.73 -17.28
C THR A 15 -0.80 6.30 -17.01
N ARG A 16 -1.28 5.98 -15.80
CA ARG A 16 -1.66 4.63 -15.40
C ARG A 16 -3.16 4.54 -15.15
N VAL A 17 -3.76 3.41 -15.49
CA VAL A 17 -5.20 3.19 -15.35
C VAL A 17 -5.47 1.90 -14.57
N ILE A 18 -6.55 1.91 -13.78
CA ILE A 18 -6.95 0.76 -12.94
C ILE A 18 -7.16 -0.52 -13.77
N HIS A 19 -7.65 -0.39 -15.00
CA HIS A 19 -7.93 -1.54 -15.86
C HIS A 19 -6.68 -2.35 -16.20
N GLU A 20 -5.51 -1.72 -16.32
CA GLU A 20 -4.25 -2.40 -16.57
C GLU A 20 -3.84 -3.25 -15.37
N ASN A 21 -3.98 -2.71 -14.17
CA ASN A 21 -3.70 -3.42 -12.93
C ASN A 21 -4.65 -4.59 -12.72
N TYR A 22 -5.97 -4.36 -12.87
CA TYR A 22 -6.97 -5.43 -12.79
C TYR A 22 -6.70 -6.55 -13.81
N LYS A 23 -6.38 -6.17 -15.06
CA LYS A 23 -6.05 -7.12 -16.11
C LYS A 23 -4.79 -7.92 -15.78
N ALA A 24 -3.76 -7.30 -15.22
CA ALA A 24 -2.54 -7.97 -14.80
C ALA A 24 -2.79 -8.99 -13.68
N VAL A 25 -3.56 -8.63 -12.65
CA VAL A 25 -3.99 -9.55 -11.58
C VAL A 25 -4.76 -10.74 -12.17
N HIS A 26 -5.73 -10.48 -13.05
CA HIS A 26 -6.54 -11.53 -13.69
C HIS A 26 -5.69 -12.47 -14.57
N LEU A 27 -4.76 -11.93 -15.36
CA LEU A 27 -3.85 -12.73 -16.19
C LEU A 27 -2.92 -13.59 -15.35
N THR A 28 -2.39 -13.05 -14.25
CA THR A 28 -1.53 -13.79 -13.31
C THR A 28 -2.30 -14.95 -12.66
N ALA A 29 -3.52 -14.70 -12.17
CA ALA A 29 -4.36 -15.73 -11.60
C ALA A 29 -4.69 -16.85 -12.61
N ASN A 30 -5.06 -16.47 -13.85
CA ASN A 30 -5.32 -17.43 -14.93
C ASN A 30 -4.08 -18.24 -15.32
N LEU A 31 -2.90 -17.62 -15.35
CA LEU A 31 -1.65 -18.32 -15.64
C LEU A 31 -1.37 -19.38 -14.58
N LEU A 32 -1.45 -19.04 -13.30
CA LEU A 32 -1.26 -19.96 -12.18
C LEU A 32 -2.27 -21.12 -12.23
N HIS A 33 -3.54 -20.79 -12.47
CA HIS A 33 -4.61 -21.79 -12.58
C HIS A 33 -4.36 -22.78 -13.74
N ARG A 34 -4.06 -22.28 -14.94
CA ARG A 34 -3.81 -23.11 -16.13
C ARG A 34 -2.52 -23.93 -16.01
N SER A 35 -1.51 -23.38 -15.37
CA SER A 35 -0.24 -24.07 -15.13
C SER A 35 -0.30 -25.04 -13.96
N LYS A 36 -1.45 -25.16 -13.29
CA LYS A 36 -1.68 -26.02 -12.11
C LYS A 36 -0.65 -25.77 -11.00
N VAL A 37 -0.25 -24.50 -10.80
CA VAL A 37 0.67 -24.11 -9.74
C VAL A 37 -0.12 -23.80 -8.47
N PRO A 38 0.01 -24.60 -7.40
CA PRO A 38 -0.64 -24.33 -6.12
C PRO A 38 -0.18 -22.98 -5.58
N SER A 39 -1.12 -22.07 -5.40
CA SER A 39 -0.83 -20.70 -4.98
C SER A 39 -2.03 -20.05 -4.32
N SER A 40 -1.86 -18.88 -3.76
CA SER A 40 -2.92 -18.09 -3.16
C SER A 40 -2.86 -16.64 -3.61
N LEU A 41 -4.03 -16.03 -3.77
CA LEU A 41 -4.19 -14.59 -3.94
C LEU A 41 -4.65 -13.98 -2.63
N LEU A 42 -3.80 -13.14 -2.04
CA LEU A 42 -4.10 -12.37 -0.84
C LEU A 42 -4.60 -10.98 -1.26
N LYS A 43 -5.84 -10.66 -0.92
CA LYS A 43 -6.37 -9.31 -1.00
C LYS A 43 -6.23 -8.67 0.38
N ILE A 44 -5.42 -7.62 0.47
CA ILE A 44 -5.16 -6.88 1.71
C ILE A 44 -5.94 -5.57 1.68
N ASP A 45 -6.71 -5.33 2.73
CA ASP A 45 -7.40 -4.07 3.00
C ASP A 45 -6.67 -3.32 4.11
N ILE A 46 -6.39 -2.03 3.91
CA ILE A 46 -5.74 -1.17 4.90
C ILE A 46 -6.80 -0.36 5.65
N ALA A 47 -6.82 -0.52 6.97
CA ALA A 47 -7.80 0.15 7.81
C ALA A 47 -7.59 1.67 7.83
N LYS A 48 -8.63 2.45 7.43
CA LYS A 48 -8.61 3.92 7.49
C LYS A 48 -7.35 4.54 6.86
N ALA A 49 -6.96 4.03 5.69
CA ALA A 49 -5.69 4.28 5.03
C ALA A 49 -5.22 5.75 5.10
N PHE A 50 -5.99 6.69 4.56
CA PHE A 50 -5.63 8.12 4.57
C PHE A 50 -5.58 8.72 5.99
N ASP A 51 -6.40 8.25 6.92
CA ASP A 51 -6.54 8.86 8.25
C ASP A 51 -5.43 8.43 9.22
N THR A 52 -4.66 7.39 8.90
CA THR A 52 -3.73 6.77 9.85
C THR A 52 -2.25 6.97 9.50
N VAL A 53 -1.93 7.56 8.37
CA VAL A 53 -0.54 7.83 7.93
C VAL A 53 0.24 8.58 9.00
N ASN A 54 1.35 8.01 9.46
CA ASN A 54 2.25 8.61 10.42
C ASN A 54 3.07 9.73 9.76
N TRP A 55 2.97 10.97 10.28
CA TRP A 55 3.67 12.12 9.70
C TRP A 55 5.19 12.06 9.86
N VAL A 56 5.68 11.51 10.98
CA VAL A 56 7.13 11.37 11.21
C VAL A 56 7.72 10.42 10.17
N PHE A 57 7.05 9.29 9.95
CA PHE A 57 7.43 8.33 8.91
C PHE A 57 7.41 8.97 7.52
N LEU A 58 6.32 9.64 7.17
CA LEU A 58 6.17 10.30 5.86
C LEU A 58 7.25 11.35 5.62
N LEU A 59 7.49 12.25 6.59
CA LEU A 59 8.50 13.30 6.44
C LEU A 59 9.92 12.73 6.33
N GLY A 60 10.23 11.68 7.11
CA GLY A 60 11.49 10.95 7.00
C GLY A 60 11.66 10.27 5.64
N LEU A 61 10.59 9.63 5.13
CA LEU A 61 10.58 9.03 3.80
C LEU A 61 10.87 10.07 2.71
N LEU A 62 10.22 11.22 2.77
CA LEU A 62 10.45 12.30 1.78
C LEU A 62 11.91 12.79 1.79
N GLN A 63 12.53 12.89 2.98
CA GLN A 63 13.95 13.22 3.08
C GLN A 63 14.83 12.13 2.47
N HIS A 64 14.52 10.86 2.75
CA HIS A 64 15.24 9.71 2.19
C HIS A 64 15.14 9.64 0.66
N LEU A 65 13.98 10.00 0.10
CA LEU A 65 13.75 10.09 -1.34
C LEU A 65 14.43 11.29 -2.01
N GLY A 66 15.17 12.13 -1.25
CA GLY A 66 15.94 13.26 -1.77
C GLY A 66 15.15 14.55 -1.99
N PHE A 67 13.94 14.66 -1.43
CA PHE A 67 13.22 15.93 -1.45
C PHE A 67 13.94 16.99 -0.61
N SER A 68 13.99 18.23 -1.10
CA SER A 68 14.69 19.32 -0.42
C SER A 68 14.10 19.59 0.98
N ARG A 69 14.94 19.95 1.94
CA ARG A 69 14.51 20.35 3.29
C ARG A 69 13.39 21.39 3.28
N ARG A 70 13.51 22.37 2.38
CA ARG A 70 12.50 23.44 2.24
C ARG A 70 11.13 22.85 1.88
N TRP A 71 11.09 21.92 0.95
CA TRP A 71 9.84 21.27 0.53
C TRP A 71 9.25 20.40 1.64
N VAL A 72 10.07 19.60 2.31
CA VAL A 72 9.65 18.77 3.46
C VAL A 72 9.08 19.64 4.59
N ASN A 73 9.70 20.78 4.88
CA ASN A 73 9.17 21.74 5.86
C ASN A 73 7.80 22.31 5.45
N TRP A 74 7.57 22.59 4.18
CA TRP A 74 6.25 23.02 3.70
C TRP A 74 5.21 21.95 3.92
N ILE A 75 5.52 20.69 3.62
CA ILE A 75 4.61 19.56 3.89
C ILE A 75 4.34 19.44 5.40
N SER A 76 5.35 19.56 6.24
CA SER A 76 5.18 19.51 7.70
C SER A 76 4.22 20.61 8.19
N ILE A 77 4.39 21.86 7.72
CA ILE A 77 3.48 22.97 8.06
C ILE A 77 2.07 22.70 7.58
N LEU A 78 1.91 22.21 6.36
CA LEU A 78 0.62 21.87 5.77
C LEU A 78 -0.10 20.77 6.57
N LEU A 79 0.59 19.73 6.98
CA LEU A 79 0.06 18.66 7.80
C LEU A 79 -0.33 19.16 9.21
N SER A 80 0.56 19.88 9.87
CA SER A 80 0.34 20.40 11.25
C SER A 80 -0.79 21.43 11.33
N SER A 81 -1.13 22.10 10.23
CA SER A 81 -2.27 23.03 10.16
C SER A 81 -3.63 22.29 10.05
N ALA A 82 -3.62 20.94 9.89
CA ALA A 82 -4.84 20.16 9.73
C ALA A 82 -5.67 20.13 11.01
N SER A 83 -6.94 20.44 10.91
CA SER A 83 -7.87 20.40 12.03
C SER A 83 -9.31 20.21 11.57
N THR A 84 -10.12 19.68 12.45
CA THR A 84 -11.56 19.47 12.25
C THR A 84 -12.34 20.14 13.37
N ARG A 85 -13.59 20.53 13.10
CA ARG A 85 -14.57 20.94 14.08
C ARG A 85 -15.84 20.13 13.88
N ILE A 86 -16.41 19.63 14.96
CA ILE A 86 -17.71 18.95 14.93
C ILE A 86 -18.77 20.03 14.98
N ILE A 87 -19.72 20.00 14.04
CA ILE A 87 -20.87 20.90 14.04
C ILE A 87 -22.03 20.19 14.74
N LEU A 88 -22.53 20.77 15.80
CA LEU A 88 -23.69 20.28 16.52
C LEU A 88 -24.80 21.35 16.47
N ASN A 89 -25.95 20.99 15.93
CA ASN A 89 -27.08 21.91 15.74
C ASN A 89 -26.69 23.24 15.07
N GLY A 90 -25.84 23.19 14.02
CA GLY A 90 -25.36 24.35 13.29
C GLY A 90 -24.23 25.14 13.96
N THR A 91 -23.84 24.80 15.19
CA THR A 91 -22.78 25.51 15.93
C THR A 91 -21.47 24.72 15.87
N PRO A 92 -20.36 25.32 15.38
CA PRO A 92 -19.06 24.68 15.36
C PRO A 92 -18.49 24.51 16.77
N GLY A 93 -18.14 23.28 17.14
CA GLY A 93 -17.48 22.96 18.38
C GLY A 93 -16.00 23.37 18.44
N ARG A 94 -15.28 22.87 19.42
CA ARG A 94 -13.83 23.10 19.60
C ARG A 94 -13.04 22.57 18.41
N ARG A 95 -11.93 23.25 18.10
CA ARG A 95 -10.96 22.80 17.11
C ARG A 95 -10.23 21.56 17.60
N ILE A 96 -10.25 20.49 16.79
CA ILE A 96 -9.51 19.24 17.01
C ILE A 96 -8.35 19.26 16.03
N CYS A 97 -7.11 19.40 16.53
CA CYS A 97 -5.89 19.32 15.70
C CYS A 97 -5.58 17.87 15.39
N HIS A 98 -5.22 17.58 14.14
CA HIS A 98 -4.78 16.25 13.76
C HIS A 98 -3.32 16.03 14.16
N ALA A 99 -2.96 14.80 14.49
CA ALA A 99 -1.58 14.38 14.77
C ALA A 99 -1.07 13.33 13.78
N ARG A 100 -1.91 12.90 12.85
CA ARG A 100 -1.62 11.91 11.79
C ARG A 100 -2.67 12.00 10.69
N GLY A 101 -2.45 11.26 9.63
CA GLY A 101 -3.36 11.15 8.49
C GLY A 101 -3.15 12.25 7.45
N LEU A 102 -3.70 12.00 6.27
CA LEU A 102 -3.69 12.90 5.12
C LEU A 102 -5.10 13.43 4.89
N ARG A 103 -5.22 14.68 4.47
CA ARG A 103 -6.53 15.30 4.20
C ARG A 103 -7.17 14.65 2.98
N GLN A 104 -8.37 14.11 3.12
CA GLN A 104 -9.17 13.68 2.00
C GLN A 104 -9.65 14.91 1.21
N GLY A 105 -9.52 14.84 -0.12
CA GLY A 105 -9.85 15.98 -1.00
C GLY A 105 -8.70 16.96 -1.27
N ASP A 106 -7.57 16.85 -0.58
CA ASP A 106 -6.35 17.60 -0.90
C ASP A 106 -5.64 16.97 -2.11
N PRO A 107 -5.32 17.71 -3.18
CA PRO A 107 -4.71 17.15 -4.38
C PRO A 107 -3.30 16.53 -4.16
N LEU A 108 -2.61 16.91 -3.08
CA LEU A 108 -1.30 16.36 -2.74
C LEU A 108 -1.38 15.06 -1.93
N SER A 109 -2.44 14.90 -1.14
CA SER A 109 -2.63 13.73 -0.26
C SER A 109 -2.56 12.38 -0.99
N PRO A 110 -3.18 12.17 -2.16
CA PRO A 110 -3.06 10.92 -2.89
C PRO A 110 -1.62 10.60 -3.32
N LEU A 111 -0.85 11.61 -3.71
CA LEU A 111 0.54 11.44 -4.14
C LEU A 111 1.45 11.07 -2.97
N LEU A 112 1.25 11.70 -1.80
CA LEU A 112 1.97 11.37 -0.58
C LEU A 112 1.62 9.96 -0.10
N PHE A 113 0.35 9.58 -0.20
CA PHE A 113 -0.11 8.24 0.15
C PHE A 113 0.55 7.15 -0.72
N VAL A 114 0.61 7.35 -2.03
CA VAL A 114 1.27 6.42 -2.96
C VAL A 114 2.75 6.27 -2.63
N LEU A 115 3.45 7.34 -2.24
CA LEU A 115 4.86 7.26 -1.81
C LEU A 115 5.02 6.43 -0.53
N VAL A 116 4.08 6.54 0.42
CA VAL A 116 4.09 5.69 1.62
C VAL A 116 3.88 4.22 1.25
N MET A 117 2.92 3.92 0.37
CA MET A 117 2.63 2.56 -0.10
C MET A 117 3.79 1.95 -0.89
N GLU A 118 4.60 2.78 -1.55
CA GLU A 118 5.78 2.31 -2.29
C GLU A 118 6.83 1.68 -1.36
N VAL A 119 6.86 2.04 -0.07
CA VAL A 119 7.73 1.37 0.92
C VAL A 119 7.29 -0.08 1.14
N LEU A 120 5.97 -0.34 1.26
CA LEU A 120 5.46 -1.71 1.34
C LEU A 120 5.82 -2.50 0.07
N ASN A 121 5.60 -1.88 -1.09
CA ASN A 121 5.94 -2.44 -2.38
C ASN A 121 7.43 -2.84 -2.45
N ALA A 122 8.32 -1.93 -2.04
CA ALA A 122 9.75 -2.16 -2.01
C ALA A 122 10.17 -3.30 -1.06
N LEU A 123 9.55 -3.40 0.12
CA LEU A 123 9.84 -4.47 1.09
C LEU A 123 9.45 -5.85 0.53
N LEU A 124 8.27 -5.95 -0.09
CA LEU A 124 7.81 -7.20 -0.68
C LEU A 124 8.65 -7.60 -1.91
N HIS A 125 9.02 -6.62 -2.74
CA HIS A 125 9.95 -6.86 -3.85
C HIS A 125 11.32 -7.33 -3.37
N LEU A 126 11.87 -6.70 -2.34
CA LEU A 126 13.15 -7.09 -1.76
C LEU A 126 13.10 -8.54 -1.25
N ALA A 127 12.00 -8.93 -0.60
CA ALA A 127 11.81 -10.31 -0.14
C ALA A 127 11.76 -11.30 -1.32
N ASP A 128 11.17 -10.92 -2.44
CA ASP A 128 11.12 -11.73 -3.66
C ASP A 128 12.48 -11.82 -4.35
N GLU A 129 13.19 -10.71 -4.52
CA GLU A 129 14.53 -10.62 -5.11
C GLU A 129 15.58 -11.42 -4.29
N GLN A 130 15.43 -11.44 -2.96
CA GLN A 130 16.28 -12.21 -2.06
C GLN A 130 15.88 -13.70 -1.97
N GLU A 131 14.94 -14.15 -2.81
CA GLU A 131 14.43 -15.53 -2.83
C GLU A 131 13.87 -15.99 -1.47
N LEU A 132 13.41 -15.06 -0.61
CA LEU A 132 12.80 -15.37 0.67
C LEU A 132 11.35 -15.82 0.53
N LEU A 133 10.73 -15.55 -0.61
CA LEU A 133 9.40 -16.01 -1.00
C LEU A 133 9.50 -17.11 -2.04
N GLY A 134 8.71 -18.16 -1.91
CA GLY A 134 8.66 -19.29 -2.83
C GLY A 134 8.41 -18.84 -4.28
N LYS A 135 9.10 -19.47 -5.22
CA LYS A 135 8.93 -19.18 -6.66
C LYS A 135 7.54 -19.60 -7.11
N LEU A 136 6.85 -18.72 -7.81
CA LEU A 136 5.55 -19.03 -8.41
C LEU A 136 5.76 -19.70 -9.78
N HIS A 137 5.59 -18.96 -10.86
CA HIS A 137 5.76 -19.49 -12.21
C HIS A 137 6.77 -18.61 -12.96
N PRO A 138 7.69 -19.16 -13.80
CA PRO A 138 8.76 -18.39 -14.46
C PRO A 138 8.29 -17.21 -15.33
N ARG A 139 7.04 -17.23 -15.78
CA ARG A 139 6.43 -16.14 -16.56
C ARG A 139 5.82 -15.03 -15.70
N ILE A 140 5.81 -15.18 -14.38
CA ILE A 140 5.30 -14.15 -13.47
C ILE A 140 6.48 -13.27 -13.10
N GLY A 141 6.52 -12.07 -13.66
CA GLY A 141 7.53 -11.06 -13.33
C GLY A 141 7.12 -10.17 -12.16
N GLU A 142 5.83 -10.20 -11.78
CA GLU A 142 5.28 -9.36 -10.73
C GLU A 142 4.26 -10.15 -9.91
N ARG A 143 4.45 -10.19 -8.58
CA ARG A 143 3.50 -10.85 -7.68
C ARG A 143 2.65 -9.89 -6.87
N ILE A 144 2.96 -8.59 -6.92
CA ILE A 144 2.35 -7.56 -6.09
C ILE A 144 1.70 -6.54 -7.00
N PHE A 145 0.46 -6.20 -6.73
CA PHE A 145 -0.30 -5.21 -7.47
C PHE A 145 -0.98 -4.26 -6.50
N LEU A 146 -0.82 -2.96 -6.74
CA LEU A 146 -1.36 -1.92 -5.87
C LEU A 146 -2.25 -0.96 -6.64
N TYR A 147 -3.37 -0.61 -6.04
CA TYR A 147 -4.20 0.50 -6.46
C TYR A 147 -4.61 1.32 -5.23
N ALA A 148 -3.84 2.35 -4.92
CA ALA A 148 -3.91 3.11 -3.67
C ALA A 148 -3.75 2.18 -2.45
N ASP A 149 -4.79 2.00 -1.65
CA ASP A 149 -4.86 1.14 -0.47
C ASP A 149 -5.27 -0.31 -0.76
N ASP A 150 -5.76 -0.59 -1.96
CA ASP A 150 -6.02 -1.96 -2.40
C ASP A 150 -4.71 -2.65 -2.79
N VAL A 151 -4.38 -3.74 -2.11
CA VAL A 151 -3.17 -4.53 -2.36
C VAL A 151 -3.55 -5.97 -2.67
N ALA A 152 -3.05 -6.48 -3.80
CA ALA A 152 -3.17 -7.87 -4.21
C ALA A 152 -1.78 -8.51 -4.27
N ILE A 153 -1.57 -9.64 -3.58
CA ILE A 153 -0.29 -10.35 -3.51
C ILE A 153 -0.52 -11.81 -3.90
N PHE A 154 0.23 -12.30 -4.87
CA PHE A 154 0.30 -13.73 -5.15
C PHE A 154 1.42 -14.37 -4.33
N SER A 155 1.09 -15.47 -3.66
CA SER A 155 2.01 -16.21 -2.79
C SER A 155 1.95 -17.70 -3.08
N SER A 156 3.01 -18.43 -2.77
CA SER A 156 2.95 -19.87 -2.67
C SER A 156 2.00 -20.29 -1.53
N THR A 157 1.64 -21.56 -1.46
CA THR A 157 0.81 -22.10 -0.38
C THR A 157 1.62 -22.42 0.88
N GLU A 158 2.92 -22.14 0.87
CA GLU A 158 3.78 -22.45 2.00
C GLU A 158 3.52 -21.53 3.19
N LYS A 159 3.41 -22.11 4.37
CA LYS A 159 3.20 -21.36 5.62
C LYS A 159 4.30 -20.34 5.88
N GLN A 160 5.51 -20.59 5.41
CA GLN A 160 6.65 -19.67 5.56
C GLN A 160 6.42 -18.37 4.81
N ASP A 161 5.94 -18.44 3.56
CA ASP A 161 5.64 -17.27 2.73
C ASP A 161 4.56 -16.39 3.36
N LEU A 162 3.45 -17.01 3.77
CA LEU A 162 2.35 -16.30 4.41
C LEU A 162 2.80 -15.63 5.72
N THR A 163 3.68 -16.31 6.48
CA THR A 163 4.24 -15.78 7.72
C THR A 163 5.16 -14.59 7.44
N LEU A 164 6.02 -14.67 6.42
CA LEU A 164 6.91 -13.58 6.04
C LEU A 164 6.13 -12.36 5.54
N ILE A 165 5.14 -12.57 4.67
CA ILE A 165 4.27 -11.48 4.20
C ILE A 165 3.59 -10.79 5.38
N ARG A 166 3.05 -11.57 6.34
CA ARG A 166 2.43 -11.03 7.55
C ARG A 166 3.42 -10.21 8.39
N ILE A 167 4.66 -10.66 8.53
CA ILE A 167 5.72 -9.92 9.26
C ILE A 167 6.01 -8.60 8.54
N ILE A 168 6.20 -8.61 7.22
CA ILE A 168 6.45 -7.41 6.43
C ILE A 168 5.31 -6.39 6.59
N LEU A 169 4.07 -6.85 6.46
CA LEU A 169 2.88 -6.02 6.66
C LEU A 169 2.80 -5.46 8.09
N GLY A 170 3.21 -6.25 9.09
CA GLY A 170 3.29 -5.83 10.49
C GLY A 170 4.33 -4.74 10.72
N ILE A 171 5.54 -4.91 10.21
CA ILE A 171 6.64 -3.92 10.30
C ILE A 171 6.23 -2.62 9.61
N PHE A 172 5.72 -2.72 8.37
CA PHE A 172 5.23 -1.57 7.62
C PHE A 172 4.12 -0.84 8.39
N GLY A 173 3.14 -1.57 8.92
CA GLY A 173 2.03 -1.00 9.68
C GLY A 173 2.46 -0.31 10.98
N CYS A 174 3.47 -0.84 11.67
CA CYS A 174 4.04 -0.20 12.87
C CYS A 174 4.76 1.11 12.54
N ALA A 175 5.51 1.15 11.44
CA ALA A 175 6.27 2.34 11.03
C ALA A 175 5.36 3.42 10.41
N SER A 176 4.57 3.04 9.42
CA SER A 176 3.76 3.96 8.61
C SER A 176 2.43 4.37 9.24
N GLY A 177 1.93 3.60 10.21
CA GLY A 177 0.57 3.71 10.77
C GLY A 177 -0.50 2.98 9.95
N LEU A 178 -0.15 2.45 8.78
CA LEU A 178 -1.06 1.77 7.83
C LEU A 178 -1.21 0.29 8.19
N ARG A 179 -2.17 -0.03 9.04
CA ARG A 179 -2.40 -1.40 9.50
C ARG A 179 -3.45 -2.11 8.67
N MET A 180 -3.25 -3.40 8.45
CA MET A 180 -4.26 -4.26 7.82
C MET A 180 -5.55 -4.31 8.64
N ASN A 181 -6.66 -4.45 7.93
CA ASN A 181 -7.95 -4.81 8.51
C ASN A 181 -8.20 -6.31 8.31
N PRO A 182 -7.96 -7.16 9.33
CA PRO A 182 -8.08 -8.61 9.17
C PRO A 182 -9.48 -9.06 8.75
N ASN A 183 -10.52 -8.31 9.15
CA ASN A 183 -11.91 -8.67 8.83
C ASN A 183 -12.29 -8.41 7.37
N LYS A 184 -11.47 -7.65 6.64
CA LYS A 184 -11.69 -7.33 5.23
C LYS A 184 -10.61 -7.90 4.30
N CYS A 185 -9.57 -8.51 4.87
CA CYS A 185 -8.57 -9.24 4.09
C CYS A 185 -9.15 -10.60 3.68
N HIS A 186 -8.84 -11.00 2.45
CA HIS A 186 -9.30 -12.28 1.89
C HIS A 186 -8.12 -13.05 1.32
N ILE A 187 -8.16 -14.37 1.49
CA ILE A 187 -7.24 -15.30 0.83
C ILE A 187 -8.09 -16.15 -0.11
N SER A 188 -7.73 -16.15 -1.38
CA SER A 188 -8.37 -16.95 -2.41
C SER A 188 -7.39 -18.03 -2.88
N PRO A 189 -7.70 -19.33 -2.69
CA PRO A 189 -6.84 -20.42 -3.14
C PRO A 189 -6.90 -20.54 -4.67
N ILE A 190 -5.77 -20.91 -5.27
CA ILE A 190 -5.62 -21.19 -6.69
C ILE A 190 -5.00 -22.57 -6.81
N GLN A 191 -5.75 -23.57 -7.33
CA GLN A 191 -5.31 -24.96 -7.51
C GLN A 191 -4.80 -25.62 -6.21
N CYS A 192 -5.37 -25.27 -5.06
CA CYS A 192 -5.09 -25.88 -3.77
C CYS A 192 -6.31 -25.79 -2.86
N ASP A 193 -6.43 -26.70 -1.89
CA ASP A 193 -7.32 -26.60 -0.75
C ASP A 193 -6.57 -25.90 0.39
N LEU A 194 -7.19 -24.89 0.99
CA LEU A 194 -6.64 -24.14 2.14
C LEU A 194 -7.15 -24.71 3.46
#